data_a242ad0e4dd44151482b32091b54e3e8
#
_entry.id   a242ad0e4dd44151482b32091b54e3e8
#
_cell.length_a   1.000
_cell.length_b   1.000
_cell.length_c   1.000
_cell.angle_alpha   90.00
_cell.angle_beta   90.00
_cell.angle_gamma   90.00
#
_symmetry.space_group_name_H-M   'P 1'
#
loop_
_entity.id
_entity.type
_entity.pdbx_description
1 polymer ?
#
loop_
_entity_poly.entity_id
_entity_poly.type
_entity_poly.pdbx_seq_one_letter_code
_entity_poly.pdbx_strand_id
1 'polypeptide(L)' 'MLLWRPGLGETRAAFAASRQIRGAVSRNRAKRRLREAYRRLEARPGRLDLVFVARPSTLVVETGEIAREMTQALAAVTRP' A
#
# COMPACT_ATOMS: atom_id res chain seq x y z
N MET A 1 -2.98 5.34 3.24
CA MET A 1 -3.08 6.35 2.16
C MET A 1 -2.34 5.86 0.92
N LEU A 2 -2.87 6.11 -0.25
CA LEU A 2 -2.22 5.78 -1.52
C LEU A 2 -1.90 7.05 -2.28
N LEU A 3 -0.63 7.20 -2.64
CA LEU A 3 -0.15 8.22 -3.58
C LEU A 3 0.20 7.52 -4.89
N TRP A 4 -0.09 8.17 -6.01
CA TRP A 4 0.17 7.52 -7.30
C TRP A 4 0.43 8.55 -8.39
N ARG A 5 1.10 8.09 -9.44
CA ARG A 5 1.28 8.85 -10.68
C ARG A 5 1.42 7.88 -11.85
N PRO A 6 1.15 8.31 -13.09
CA PRO A 6 1.44 7.46 -14.25
C PRO A 6 2.93 7.13 -14.34
N GLY A 7 3.23 5.88 -14.64
CA GLY A 7 4.59 5.40 -14.83
C GLY A 7 4.88 5.10 -16.30
N LEU A 8 6.14 4.89 -16.63
CA LEU A 8 6.59 4.66 -17.99
C LEU A 8 6.77 3.19 -18.35
N GLY A 9 6.67 2.30 -17.36
CA GLY A 9 6.90 0.87 -17.56
C GLY A 9 5.99 0.04 -16.68
N GLU A 10 6.53 -1.03 -16.11
CA GLU A 10 5.79 -1.86 -15.18
C GLU A 10 5.40 -1.08 -13.94
N THR A 11 4.31 -1.48 -13.31
CA THR A 11 3.89 -0.88 -12.05
C THR A 11 4.95 -1.11 -10.97
N ARG A 12 5.33 -0.03 -10.30
CA ARG A 12 6.26 -0.07 -9.18
C ARG A 12 5.53 0.39 -7.93
N ALA A 13 5.75 -0.32 -6.84
CA ALA A 13 5.13 0.02 -5.56
C ALA A 13 6.20 0.23 -4.50
N ALA A 14 6.06 1.30 -3.74
CA ALA A 14 6.88 1.59 -2.58
C ALA A 14 5.99 1.66 -1.34
N PHE A 15 6.59 1.42 -0.18
CA PHE A 15 5.85 1.36 1.07
C PHE A 15 6.54 2.26 2.09
N ALA A 16 5.78 3.16 2.68
CA ALA A 16 6.27 4.11 3.67
C ALA A 16 5.43 4.01 4.94
N ALA A 17 5.93 4.53 6.04
CA ALA A 17 5.20 4.60 7.29
C ALA A 17 4.92 6.05 7.65
N SER A 18 3.69 6.34 8.09
CA SER A 18 3.29 7.65 8.55
C SER A 18 4.16 8.09 9.74
N ARG A 19 4.36 9.39 9.89
CA ARG A 19 5.08 9.96 11.03
C ARG A 19 4.42 9.64 12.37
N GLN A 20 3.13 9.31 12.35
CA GLN A 20 2.40 8.91 13.56
C GLN A 20 2.86 7.57 14.11
N ILE A 21 3.47 6.73 13.28
CA ILE A 21 4.04 5.46 13.73
C ILE A 21 5.43 5.74 14.24
N ARG A 22 5.64 5.57 15.56
CA ARG A 22 6.90 5.87 16.21
C ARG A 22 7.75 4.62 16.36
N GLY A 23 9.07 4.79 16.27
CA GLY A 23 10.04 3.72 16.47
C GLY A 23 10.32 2.93 15.19
N ALA A 24 11.60 2.60 15.01
CA ALA A 24 12.07 1.91 13.80
C ALA A 24 11.43 0.54 13.64
N VAL A 25 11.26 -0.20 14.74
CA VAL A 25 10.68 -1.55 14.70
C VAL A 25 9.23 -1.50 14.23
N SER A 26 8.43 -0.58 14.79
CA SER A 26 7.03 -0.43 14.41
C SER A 26 6.86 0.05 12.98
N ARG A 27 7.71 0.98 12.54
CA ARG A 27 7.70 1.49 11.17
C ARG A 27 8.05 0.38 10.17
N ASN A 28 9.06 -0.41 10.44
CA ASN A 28 9.45 -1.52 9.59
C ASN A 28 8.37 -2.60 9.54
N ARG A 29 7.74 -2.88 10.68
CA ARG A 29 6.63 -3.83 10.76
C ARG A 29 5.44 -3.36 9.92
N ALA A 30 5.09 -2.09 10.00
CA ALA A 30 4.00 -1.53 9.22
C ALA A 30 4.25 -1.65 7.72
N LYS A 31 5.46 -1.31 7.27
CA LYS A 31 5.84 -1.43 5.85
C LYS A 31 5.79 -2.89 5.39
N ARG A 32 6.24 -3.83 6.22
CA ARG A 32 6.20 -5.26 5.91
C ARG A 32 4.76 -5.74 5.74
N ARG A 33 3.87 -5.30 6.60
CA ARG A 33 2.45 -5.66 6.51
C ARG A 33 1.82 -5.14 5.22
N LEU A 34 2.18 -3.92 4.79
CA LEU A 34 1.72 -3.39 3.51
C LEU A 34 2.24 -4.24 2.34
N ARG A 35 3.51 -4.60 2.36
CA ARG A 35 4.09 -5.45 1.29
C ARG A 35 3.38 -6.79 1.20
N GLU A 36 3.08 -7.39 2.33
CA GLU A 36 2.40 -8.68 2.38
C GLU A 36 0.97 -8.58 1.84
N ALA A 37 0.26 -7.53 2.22
CA ALA A 37 -1.09 -7.28 1.69
C ALA A 37 -1.04 -7.06 0.17
N TYR A 38 -0.06 -6.30 -0.31
CA TYR A 38 0.09 -6.03 -1.73
C TYR A 38 0.32 -7.32 -2.54
N ARG A 39 1.08 -8.26 -1.99
CA ARG A 39 1.32 -9.55 -2.65
C ARG A 39 0.04 -10.39 -2.80
N ARG A 40 -0.96 -10.16 -1.95
CA ARG A 40 -2.22 -10.90 -1.98
C ARG A 40 -3.20 -10.35 -3.01
N LEU A 41 -2.90 -9.21 -3.65
CA LEU A 41 -3.79 -8.64 -4.64
C LEU A 41 -3.86 -9.52 -5.87
N GLU A 42 -5.08 -9.86 -6.30
CA GLU A 42 -5.30 -10.69 -7.48
C GLU A 42 -5.02 -9.92 -8.76
N ALA A 43 -5.32 -8.62 -8.77
CA ALA A 43 -5.11 -7.78 -9.92
C ALA A 43 -4.31 -6.55 -9.52
N ARG A 44 -3.35 -6.17 -10.35
CA ARG A 44 -2.54 -4.97 -10.15
C ARG A 44 -2.61 -4.14 -11.41
N PRO A 45 -2.82 -2.81 -11.29
CA PRO A 45 -2.81 -1.95 -12.47
C PRO A 45 -1.41 -1.92 -13.09
N GLY A 46 -1.34 -1.73 -14.40
CA GLY A 46 -0.08 -1.54 -15.08
C GLY A 46 0.28 -0.07 -15.21
N ARG A 47 1.58 0.21 -15.35
CA ARG A 47 2.12 1.54 -15.66
C ARG A 47 1.80 2.62 -14.64
N LEU A 48 1.86 2.26 -13.37
CA LEU A 48 1.69 3.21 -12.27
C LEU A 48 2.89 3.16 -11.33
N ASP A 49 3.24 4.32 -10.79
CA ASP A 49 4.12 4.41 -9.64
C ASP A 49 3.24 4.64 -8.43
N LEU A 50 3.31 3.72 -7.46
CA LEU A 50 2.45 3.71 -6.29
C LEU A 50 3.28 3.87 -5.02
N VAL A 51 2.77 4.65 -4.07
CA VAL A 51 3.32 4.71 -2.72
C VAL A 51 2.19 4.50 -1.74
N PHE A 52 2.24 3.38 -1.02
CA PHE A 52 1.30 3.09 0.07
C PHE A 52 1.90 3.60 1.38
N VAL A 53 1.15 4.38 2.12
CA VAL A 53 1.60 4.94 3.39
C VAL A 53 0.84 4.27 4.52
N ALA A 54 1.57 3.56 5.39
CA ALA A 54 0.99 2.88 6.54
C ALA A 54 0.56 3.90 7.60
N ARG A 55 -0.61 3.66 8.18
CA ARG A 55 -1.14 4.42 9.32
C ARG A 55 -0.99 3.58 10.59
N PRO A 56 -1.16 4.16 11.79
CA PRO A 56 -1.12 3.35 13.01
C PRO A 56 -2.05 2.15 12.99
N SER A 57 -3.23 2.27 12.37
CA SER A 57 -4.18 1.17 12.24
C SER A 57 -3.61 -0.01 11.44
N THR A 58 -2.64 0.23 10.55
CA THR A 58 -2.00 -0.83 9.78
C THR A 58 -1.35 -1.88 10.67
N LEU A 59 -0.95 -1.51 11.89
CA LEU A 59 -0.30 -2.42 12.83
C LEU A 59 -1.27 -3.37 13.53
N VAL A 60 -2.56 -3.07 13.53
CA VAL A 60 -3.55 -3.79 14.33
C VAL A 60 -4.65 -4.47 13.50
N VAL A 61 -4.87 -4.06 12.26
CA VAL A 61 -5.87 -4.71 11.41
C VAL A 61 -5.27 -5.96 10.76
N GLU A 62 -6.14 -6.87 10.34
CA GLU A 62 -5.69 -8.08 9.64
C GLU A 62 -5.17 -7.75 8.25
N THR A 63 -4.21 -8.55 7.78
CA THR A 63 -3.61 -8.36 6.46
C THR A 63 -4.65 -8.41 5.34
N GLY A 64 -5.66 -9.28 5.46
CA GLY A 64 -6.76 -9.35 4.49
C GLY A 64 -7.55 -8.05 4.39
N GLU A 65 -7.73 -7.36 5.51
CA GLU A 65 -8.39 -6.06 5.56
C GLU A 65 -7.56 -5.00 4.84
N ILE A 66 -6.24 -5.00 5.08
CA ILE A 66 -5.33 -4.09 4.39
C ILE A 66 -5.40 -4.32 2.88
N ALA A 67 -5.38 -5.58 2.45
CA ALA A 67 -5.47 -5.93 1.03
C ALA A 67 -6.79 -5.45 0.41
N ARG A 68 -7.89 -5.54 1.15
CA ARG A 68 -9.20 -5.06 0.69
C ARG A 68 -9.19 -3.55 0.49
N GLU A 69 -8.62 -2.80 1.44
CA GLU A 69 -8.48 -1.35 1.30
C GLU A 69 -7.61 -0.97 0.11
N MET A 70 -6.52 -1.70 -0.11
CA MET A 70 -5.66 -1.49 -1.27
C MET A 70 -6.42 -1.72 -2.58
N THR A 71 -7.21 -2.78 -2.66
CA THR A 71 -8.02 -3.09 -3.84
C THR A 71 -8.99 -1.94 -4.14
N GLN A 72 -9.65 -1.42 -3.11
CA GLN A 72 -10.59 -0.31 -3.26
C GLN A 72 -9.88 0.96 -3.73
N ALA A 73 -8.72 1.26 -3.15
CA ALA A 73 -7.94 2.43 -3.51
C ALA A 73 -7.46 2.35 -4.96
N LEU A 74 -6.97 1.18 -5.39
CA LEU A 74 -6.51 0.97 -6.76
C LEU A 74 -7.66 1.04 -7.76
N ALA A 75 -8.83 0.53 -7.40
CA ALA A 75 -10.01 0.63 -8.26
C ALA A 75 -10.39 2.09 -8.52
N ALA A 76 -10.26 2.95 -7.50
CA ALA A 76 -10.55 4.38 -7.66
C ALA A 76 -9.54 5.06 -8.59
N VAL A 77 -8.26 4.65 -8.55
CA VAL A 77 -7.20 5.19 -9.41
C VAL A 77 -7.38 4.76 -10.87
N THR A 78 -7.84 3.52 -11.09
CA THR A 78 -7.93 2.94 -12.44
C THR A 78 -9.29 3.19 -13.11
N ARG A 79 -10.19 3.90 -12.47
CA ARG A 79 -11.47 4.27 -13.08
C ARG A 79 -11.24 5.16 -14.29
N PRO A 80 -11.93 4.87 -15.41
CA PRO A 80 -11.89 5.76 -16.57
C PRO A 80 -12.55 7.12 -16.28
#